data_04f9afd6580c4a98c09650bca7b604f2
#
_entry.id   04f9afd6580c4a98c09650bca7b604f2
#
_cell.length_a   1.000
_cell.length_b   1.000
_cell.length_c   1.000
_cell.angle_alpha   90.00
_cell.angle_beta   90.00
_cell.angle_gamma   90.00
#
_symmetry.space_group_name_H-M   'P 1'
#
loop_
_entity.id
_entity.type
_entity.pdbx_description
1 polymer ?
#
loop_
_entity_poly.entity_id
_entity_poly.type
_entity_poly.pdbx_seq_one_letter_code
_entity_poly.pdbx_strand_id
1 'polypeptide(L)'
;MKWIVRPIAVTAMLVMAGFFCGQARATELEPQEFVAAPPGTTVFLGYALYANHDQFVPAAGPSLKDGTNLDLELGIARLAHYFNIGKTLALVEVLQPFGSLNNARLGGQRLNSSSGLGDTILAAAVWPINDVQKQTYFGVTLYATLPTGAYDKTRVVNLGNXRVALDPQIALSQGIGKKWSVDLTADLIFYSANTEAGLSGGQRLSQSETMQFQAFLNRKFAHGFTLSAGYQGMRGGKQRLDGVDNGNRTHFDEARLVASKFITPRVQLMGEVNHQFDVRGGFSQNVGVLVRTLYVF
;
A
#
# COMPACT_ATOMS: atom_id res chain seq x y z
N MET A 1 -20.21 19.88 -36.03
CA MET A 1 -21.20 19.59 -34.97
C MET A 1 -20.42 19.27 -33.70
N LYS A 2 -20.33 20.24 -32.78
CA LYS A 2 -19.59 20.07 -31.50
C LYS A 2 -20.51 19.33 -30.53
N TRP A 3 -20.12 18.10 -30.18
CA TRP A 3 -20.82 17.34 -29.15
C TRP A 3 -20.57 18.00 -27.80
N ILE A 4 -21.56 18.62 -27.24
CA ILE A 4 -21.52 19.13 -25.87
C ILE A 4 -21.72 17.91 -24.97
N VAL A 5 -20.64 17.39 -24.42
CA VAL A 5 -20.71 16.36 -23.38
C VAL A 5 -21.42 16.99 -22.18
N ARG A 6 -22.61 16.50 -21.90
CA ARG A 6 -23.46 17.06 -20.85
C ARG A 6 -22.80 16.94 -19.47
N PRO A 7 -22.84 17.99 -18.67
CA PRO A 7 -22.22 17.97 -17.33
C PRO A 7 -22.84 16.95 -16.37
N ILE A 8 -23.97 16.36 -16.72
CA ILE A 8 -24.69 15.38 -15.89
C ILE A 8 -23.87 14.09 -15.66
N ALA A 9 -23.07 13.66 -16.66
CA ALA A 9 -22.28 12.43 -16.53
C ALA A 9 -21.10 12.59 -15.56
N VAL A 10 -20.52 13.79 -15.49
CA VAL A 10 -19.39 14.07 -14.60
C VAL A 10 -19.86 14.21 -13.14
N THR A 11 -21.04 14.80 -12.93
CA THR A 11 -21.63 14.95 -11.59
C THR A 11 -22.06 13.58 -11.03
N ALA A 12 -22.58 12.69 -11.85
CA ALA A 12 -22.93 11.34 -11.43
C ALA A 12 -21.69 10.50 -11.09
N MET A 13 -20.57 10.73 -11.77
CA MET A 13 -19.28 10.09 -11.47
C MET A 13 -18.68 10.58 -10.17
N LEU A 14 -18.86 11.87 -9.84
CA LEU A 14 -18.33 12.46 -8.59
C LEU A 14 -19.04 11.94 -7.33
N VAL A 15 -20.31 11.54 -7.44
CA VAL A 15 -21.08 11.00 -6.30
C VAL A 15 -20.59 9.59 -5.93
N MET A 16 -19.83 8.93 -6.81
CA MET A 16 -19.38 7.55 -6.61
C MET A 16 -17.97 7.41 -6.02
N ALA A 17 -17.31 8.53 -5.69
CA ALA A 17 -15.90 8.48 -5.36
C ALA A 17 -15.63 8.56 -3.86
N GLY A 18 -15.53 7.41 -3.22
CA GLY A 18 -14.78 7.28 -1.98
C GLY A 18 -13.46 6.61 -2.33
N PHE A 19 -12.48 7.38 -2.77
CA PHE A 19 -11.20 6.82 -3.18
C PHE A 19 -10.25 6.68 -1.98
N PHE A 20 -9.65 5.53 -1.88
CA PHE A 20 -8.68 5.19 -0.85
C PHE A 20 -7.32 5.02 -1.52
N CYS A 21 -6.48 6.02 -1.39
CA CYS A 21 -5.16 5.98 -2.01
C CYS A 21 -4.05 5.53 -1.04
N GLY A 22 -4.33 5.55 0.27
CA GLY A 22 -3.27 5.43 1.27
C GLY A 22 -3.06 4.07 1.92
N GLN A 23 -4.05 3.18 1.91
CA GLN A 23 -3.97 1.93 2.69
C GLN A 23 -3.15 0.82 2.04
N ALA A 24 -3.23 0.69 0.73
CA ALA A 24 -2.56 -0.42 0.04
C ALA A 24 -1.04 -0.35 0.18
N ARG A 25 -0.48 0.85 0.40
CA ARG A 25 0.97 1.01 0.42
C ARG A 25 1.62 0.78 1.77
N ALA A 26 0.86 0.81 2.86
CA ALA A 26 1.46 0.68 4.19
C ALA A 26 1.67 -0.79 4.59
N THR A 27 0.98 -1.73 3.93
CA THR A 27 1.18 -3.16 4.14
C THR A 27 1.95 -3.84 3.00
N GLU A 28 2.42 -3.06 2.02
CA GLU A 28 3.31 -3.58 0.99
C GLU A 28 4.64 -3.97 1.62
N LEU A 29 5.15 -5.13 1.22
CA LEU A 29 6.46 -5.59 1.69
C LEU A 29 7.57 -5.09 0.76
N GLU A 30 8.71 -4.82 1.38
CA GLU A 30 9.92 -4.48 0.67
C GLU A 30 10.78 -5.73 0.49
N PRO A 31 11.73 -5.71 -0.47
CA PRO A 31 12.59 -6.87 -0.69
C PRO A 31 13.31 -7.31 0.57
N GLN A 32 13.33 -8.61 0.81
CA GLN A 32 14.01 -9.27 1.93
C GLN A 32 13.45 -8.89 3.31
N GLU A 33 12.24 -8.37 3.38
CA GLU A 33 11.66 -7.93 4.66
C GLU A 33 11.42 -9.11 5.61
N PHE A 34 11.19 -10.32 5.07
CA PHE A 34 11.01 -11.52 5.90
C PHE A 34 12.32 -12.23 6.26
N VAL A 35 13.48 -11.68 5.85
CA VAL A 35 14.77 -12.11 6.41
C VAL A 35 14.87 -11.47 7.79
N ALA A 36 14.43 -12.21 8.80
CA ALA A 36 14.17 -11.67 10.13
C ALA A 36 15.46 -11.28 10.87
N ALA A 37 15.38 -10.23 11.67
CA ALA A 37 16.46 -9.86 12.58
C ALA A 37 16.45 -10.78 13.81
N PRO A 38 17.58 -10.90 14.53
CA PRO A 38 17.62 -11.71 15.75
C PRO A 38 16.67 -11.20 16.84
N PRO A 39 16.23 -12.09 17.75
CA PRO A 39 15.38 -11.63 18.86
C PRO A 39 16.12 -10.64 19.75
N GLY A 40 15.39 -9.66 20.28
CA GLY A 40 15.93 -8.53 21.05
C GLY A 40 16.21 -7.31 20.19
N THR A 41 16.12 -7.42 18.87
CA THR A 41 16.41 -6.31 17.95
C THR A 41 15.20 -5.37 17.87
N THR A 42 15.47 -4.07 17.94
CA THR A 42 14.49 -3.01 17.64
C THR A 42 14.94 -2.29 16.38
N VAL A 43 14.00 -2.02 15.48
CA VAL A 43 14.29 -1.36 14.20
C VAL A 43 13.32 -0.19 14.02
N PHE A 44 13.86 0.95 13.64
CA PHE A 44 13.05 2.07 13.17
C PHE A 44 13.19 2.19 11.66
N LEU A 45 12.07 2.39 10.96
CA LEU A 45 12.09 2.64 9.52
C LEU A 45 11.32 3.93 9.24
N GLY A 46 11.94 4.80 8.46
CA GLY A 46 11.29 6.01 7.96
C GLY A 46 11.17 5.92 6.46
N TYR A 47 9.99 6.19 5.93
CA TYR A 47 9.70 6.16 4.50
C TYR A 47 9.27 7.53 4.02
N ALA A 48 9.67 7.89 2.83
CA ALA A 48 9.16 9.05 2.09
C ALA A 48 8.78 8.57 0.68
N LEU A 49 7.54 8.77 0.31
CA LEU A 49 6.97 8.29 -0.94
C LEU A 49 6.29 9.44 -1.66
N TYR A 50 6.51 9.51 -2.97
CA TYR A 50 5.75 10.35 -3.89
C TYR A 50 5.17 9.46 -4.98
N ALA A 51 3.87 9.65 -5.29
CA ALA A 51 3.24 8.94 -6.40
C ALA A 51 2.32 9.89 -7.17
N ASN A 52 2.49 9.89 -8.48
CA ASN A 52 1.64 10.66 -9.40
C ASN A 52 0.69 9.72 -10.12
N HIS A 53 -0.58 10.07 -10.13
CA HIS A 53 -1.62 9.36 -10.84
C HIS A 53 -2.17 10.30 -11.91
N ASP A 54 -2.04 9.93 -13.19
CA ASP A 54 -2.35 10.83 -14.31
C ASP A 54 -3.60 10.41 -15.10
N GLN A 55 -4.30 9.38 -14.64
CA GLN A 55 -5.56 8.99 -15.25
C GLN A 55 -6.44 8.25 -14.25
N PHE A 56 -7.73 8.23 -14.53
CA PHE A 56 -8.71 7.42 -13.81
C PHE A 56 -9.24 6.35 -14.76
N VAL A 57 -9.20 5.09 -14.33
CA VAL A 57 -9.68 3.96 -15.13
C VAL A 57 -10.92 3.40 -14.47
N PRO A 58 -12.12 3.65 -15.03
CA PRO A 58 -13.36 3.09 -14.47
C PRO A 58 -13.37 1.57 -14.49
N ALA A 59 -14.25 0.95 -13.71
CA ALA A 59 -14.46 -0.51 -13.76
C ALA A 59 -14.94 -0.96 -15.14
N ALA A 60 -15.67 -0.09 -15.84
CA ALA A 60 -16.14 -0.32 -17.20
C ALA A 60 -16.17 1.01 -17.95
N GLY A 61 -15.80 0.99 -19.24
CA GLY A 61 -15.76 2.18 -20.08
C GLY A 61 -14.34 2.71 -20.28
N PRO A 62 -14.20 3.82 -21.00
CA PRO A 62 -12.89 4.38 -21.34
C PRO A 62 -12.26 5.07 -20.14
N SER A 63 -10.94 5.09 -20.11
CA SER A 63 -10.19 5.83 -19.10
C SER A 63 -10.30 7.34 -19.34
N LEU A 64 -10.17 8.10 -18.24
CA LEU A 64 -10.19 9.57 -18.23
C LEU A 64 -8.78 10.05 -17.92
N LYS A 65 -8.11 10.61 -18.91
CA LYS A 65 -6.76 11.13 -18.76
C LYS A 65 -6.75 12.66 -18.76
N ASP A 66 -7.40 13.27 -19.74
CA ASP A 66 -7.39 14.73 -19.89
C ASP A 66 -7.97 15.41 -18.64
N GLY A 67 -7.19 16.29 -18.02
CA GLY A 67 -7.61 17.01 -16.83
C GLY A 67 -7.70 16.14 -15.57
N THR A 68 -7.09 14.95 -15.57
CA THR A 68 -7.09 14.04 -14.42
C THR A 68 -5.69 13.99 -13.79
N ASN A 69 -5.62 14.17 -12.48
CA ASN A 69 -4.38 14.11 -11.72
C ASN A 69 -4.66 13.83 -10.26
N LEU A 70 -3.75 13.13 -9.60
CA LEU A 70 -3.72 12.98 -8.14
C LEU A 70 -2.28 12.71 -7.72
N ASP A 71 -1.73 13.60 -6.90
CA ASP A 71 -0.40 13.44 -6.33
C ASP A 71 -0.52 13.00 -4.88
N LEU A 72 0.14 11.91 -4.54
CA LEU A 72 0.26 11.41 -3.17
C LEU A 72 1.67 11.71 -2.66
N GLU A 73 1.77 12.40 -1.53
CA GLU A 73 3.00 12.58 -0.77
C GLU A 73 2.79 11.90 0.58
N LEU A 74 3.55 10.86 0.89
CA LEU A 74 3.33 10.04 2.07
C LEU A 74 4.66 9.80 2.80
N GLY A 75 4.66 10.07 4.11
CA GLY A 75 5.67 9.59 5.01
C GLY A 75 5.11 8.44 5.84
N ILE A 76 5.96 7.49 6.24
CA ILE A 76 5.57 6.46 7.20
C ILE A 76 6.69 6.34 8.23
N ALA A 77 6.34 6.45 9.51
CA ALA A 77 7.21 6.08 10.61
C ALA A 77 6.81 4.69 11.09
N ARG A 78 7.78 3.77 11.16
CA ARG A 78 7.54 2.37 11.55
C ARG A 78 8.54 1.97 12.62
N LEU A 79 8.03 1.39 13.72
CA LEU A 79 8.85 0.86 14.79
C LEU A 79 8.51 -0.61 14.96
N ALA A 80 9.53 -1.47 14.95
CA ALA A 80 9.39 -2.91 15.00
C ALA A 80 10.32 -3.50 16.06
N HIS A 81 9.83 -4.50 16.81
CA HIS A 81 10.61 -5.17 17.83
C HIS A 81 10.49 -6.69 17.69
N TYR A 82 11.64 -7.35 17.56
CA TYR A 82 11.77 -8.81 17.43
C TYR A 82 11.99 -9.44 18.79
N PHE A 83 11.30 -10.55 19.06
CA PHE A 83 11.43 -11.29 20.33
C PHE A 83 11.07 -12.76 20.09
N ASN A 84 11.22 -13.60 21.11
CA ASN A 84 10.84 -14.99 21.00
C ASN A 84 9.57 -15.29 21.81
N ILE A 85 8.69 -16.08 21.24
CA ILE A 85 7.60 -16.76 21.97
C ILE A 85 8.00 -18.24 22.04
N GLY A 86 8.54 -18.66 23.18
CA GLY A 86 9.15 -19.97 23.29
C GLY A 86 10.37 -20.07 22.35
N LYS A 87 10.30 -20.96 21.37
CA LYS A 87 11.37 -21.15 20.38
C LYS A 87 11.08 -20.44 19.05
N THR A 88 9.92 -19.82 18.92
CA THR A 88 9.48 -19.20 17.67
C THR A 88 9.80 -17.72 17.70
N LEU A 89 10.48 -17.23 16.67
CA LEU A 89 10.74 -15.81 16.50
C LEU A 89 9.42 -15.09 16.20
N ALA A 90 9.24 -13.94 16.81
CA ALA A 90 8.05 -13.10 16.67
C ALA A 90 8.43 -11.64 16.52
N LEU A 91 7.50 -10.83 16.05
CA LEU A 91 7.64 -9.39 15.86
C LEU A 91 6.33 -8.73 16.27
N VAL A 92 6.44 -7.56 16.89
CA VAL A 92 5.33 -6.59 16.97
C VAL A 92 5.78 -5.28 16.37
N GLU A 93 4.86 -4.57 15.72
CA GLU A 93 5.21 -3.31 15.11
C GLU A 93 4.03 -2.35 15.03
N VAL A 94 4.37 -1.07 14.90
CA VAL A 94 3.41 0.00 14.66
C VAL A 94 3.91 0.83 13.47
N LEU A 95 3.00 1.16 12.57
CA LEU A 95 3.25 2.03 11.43
C LEU A 95 2.30 3.21 11.51
N GLN A 96 2.83 4.42 11.37
CA GLN A 96 2.04 5.65 11.36
C GLN A 96 2.28 6.38 10.03
N PRO A 97 1.36 6.25 9.07
CA PRO A 97 1.40 7.07 7.86
C PRO A 97 1.01 8.52 8.15
N PHE A 98 1.54 9.45 7.36
CA PHE A 98 1.16 10.86 7.37
C PHE A 98 1.49 11.46 6.00
N GLY A 99 0.70 12.41 5.54
CA GLY A 99 0.97 12.96 4.22
C GLY A 99 -0.13 13.86 3.68
N SER A 100 -0.16 13.98 2.37
CA SER A 100 -1.13 14.81 1.67
C SER A 100 -1.48 14.23 0.32
N LEU A 101 -2.72 14.49 -0.09
CA LEU A 101 -3.23 14.20 -1.43
C LEU A 101 -3.41 15.55 -2.12
N ASN A 102 -2.61 15.81 -3.14
CA ASN A 102 -2.50 17.12 -3.77
C ASN A 102 -2.95 17.08 -5.22
N ASN A 103 -3.26 18.25 -5.76
CA ASN A 103 -3.58 18.43 -7.19
C ASN A 103 -4.70 17.50 -7.69
N ALA A 104 -5.60 17.08 -6.80
CA ALA A 104 -6.63 16.10 -7.12
C ALA A 104 -7.62 16.69 -8.12
N ARG A 105 -7.71 16.07 -9.31
CA ARG A 105 -8.62 16.48 -10.41
C ARG A 105 -9.13 15.24 -11.13
N LEU A 106 -10.35 15.33 -11.62
CA LEU A 106 -10.96 14.29 -12.44
C LEU A 106 -11.70 14.96 -13.60
N GLY A 107 -11.24 14.76 -14.83
CA GLY A 107 -11.84 15.36 -16.03
C GLY A 107 -11.88 16.87 -15.97
N GLY A 108 -10.86 17.52 -15.39
CA GLY A 108 -10.78 18.97 -15.23
C GLY A 108 -11.40 19.51 -13.94
N GLN A 109 -12.25 18.73 -13.27
CA GLN A 109 -12.87 19.17 -12.02
C GLN A 109 -11.96 18.90 -10.82
N ARG A 110 -11.80 19.90 -9.96
CA ARG A 110 -11.01 19.78 -8.74
C ARG A 110 -11.75 18.94 -7.71
N LEU A 111 -11.06 18.01 -7.10
CA LEU A 111 -11.59 17.18 -6.01
C LEU A 111 -11.03 17.68 -4.68
N ASN A 112 -11.89 17.70 -3.66
CA ASN A 112 -11.46 17.99 -2.29
C ASN A 112 -10.70 16.78 -1.77
N SER A 113 -9.52 17.02 -1.19
CA SER A 113 -8.63 15.96 -0.69
C SER A 113 -8.12 16.30 0.70
N SER A 114 -7.56 15.30 1.38
CA SER A 114 -7.12 15.43 2.76
C SER A 114 -5.60 15.48 2.89
N SER A 115 -5.13 16.05 4.00
CA SER A 115 -3.76 15.97 4.49
C SER A 115 -3.78 15.72 5.99
N GLY A 116 -2.70 15.18 6.53
CA GLY A 116 -2.58 14.91 7.95
C GLY A 116 -2.09 13.48 8.24
N LEU A 117 -2.56 12.91 9.33
CA LEU A 117 -2.22 11.52 9.67
C LEU A 117 -3.08 10.56 8.85
N GLY A 118 -2.47 9.47 8.40
CA GLY A 118 -3.19 8.31 7.90
C GLY A 118 -3.62 7.40 9.04
N ASP A 119 -4.30 6.31 8.70
CA ASP A 119 -4.75 5.33 9.68
C ASP A 119 -3.55 4.60 10.29
N THR A 120 -3.51 4.48 11.62
CA THR A 120 -2.46 3.75 12.33
C THR A 120 -2.58 2.25 12.03
N ILE A 121 -1.46 1.59 11.78
CA ILE A 121 -1.42 0.16 11.52
C ILE A 121 -0.61 -0.52 12.63
N LEU A 122 -1.18 -1.53 13.24
CA LEU A 122 -0.50 -2.43 14.18
C LEU A 122 -0.28 -3.76 13.48
N ALA A 123 0.85 -4.41 13.77
CA ALA A 123 1.07 -5.74 13.23
C ALA A 123 1.79 -6.65 14.22
N ALA A 124 1.51 -7.94 14.06
CA ALA A 124 2.22 -8.99 14.77
C ALA A 124 2.55 -10.09 13.77
N ALA A 125 3.78 -10.59 13.84
CA ALA A 125 4.27 -11.64 12.95
C ALA A 125 4.96 -12.74 13.75
N VAL A 126 4.95 -13.95 13.19
CA VAL A 126 5.72 -15.09 13.70
C VAL A 126 6.42 -15.79 12.53
N TRP A 127 7.55 -16.41 12.82
CA TRP A 127 8.33 -17.17 11.83
C TRP A 127 8.30 -18.67 12.17
N PRO A 128 7.33 -19.44 11.66
CA PRO A 128 7.37 -20.90 11.77
C PRO A 128 8.63 -21.52 11.19
N ILE A 129 9.22 -20.89 10.16
CA ILE A 129 10.53 -21.31 9.62
C ILE A 129 11.45 -20.09 9.63
N ASN A 130 12.57 -20.21 10.33
CA ASN A 130 13.64 -19.19 10.40
C ASN A 130 14.97 -19.91 10.33
N ASP A 131 15.34 -20.39 9.12
CA ASP A 131 16.54 -21.20 8.90
C ASP A 131 17.59 -20.35 8.18
N VAL A 132 18.49 -19.77 8.97
CA VAL A 132 19.55 -18.89 8.46
C VAL A 132 20.53 -19.68 7.57
N GLN A 133 20.78 -20.95 7.88
CA GLN A 133 21.74 -21.77 7.13
C GLN A 133 21.22 -22.09 5.73
N LYS A 134 19.95 -22.41 5.62
CA LYS A 134 19.30 -22.67 4.33
C LYS A 134 18.79 -21.41 3.69
N GLN A 135 18.86 -20.26 4.38
CA GLN A 135 18.32 -18.97 3.95
C GLN A 135 16.84 -19.12 3.59
N THR A 136 16.08 -19.82 4.45
CA THR A 136 14.66 -20.07 4.28
C THR A 136 13.89 -19.44 5.43
N TYR A 137 13.05 -18.47 5.11
CA TYR A 137 12.27 -17.72 6.09
C TYR A 137 10.79 -17.75 5.66
N PHE A 138 9.95 -18.35 6.49
CA PHE A 138 8.51 -18.34 6.26
C PHE A 138 7.85 -17.71 7.47
N GLY A 139 7.05 -16.67 7.22
CA GLY A 139 6.38 -15.92 8.26
C GLY A 139 4.90 -15.76 8.00
N VAL A 140 4.17 -15.52 9.07
CA VAL A 140 2.75 -15.21 9.06
C VAL A 140 2.58 -13.91 9.83
N THR A 141 1.90 -12.94 9.23
CA THR A 141 1.65 -11.62 9.83
C THR A 141 0.15 -11.34 9.84
N LEU A 142 -0.31 -10.67 10.87
CA LEU A 142 -1.63 -10.05 10.88
C LEU A 142 -1.44 -8.55 11.07
N TYR A 143 -1.89 -7.77 10.07
CA TYR A 143 -1.98 -6.32 10.19
C TYR A 143 -3.40 -5.92 10.58
N ALA A 144 -3.51 -4.91 11.44
CA ALA A 144 -4.79 -4.29 11.83
C ALA A 144 -4.68 -2.78 11.61
N THR A 145 -5.41 -2.28 10.64
CA THR A 145 -5.51 -0.83 10.36
C THR A 145 -6.65 -0.25 11.18
N LEU A 146 -6.36 0.79 11.94
CA LEU A 146 -7.31 1.43 12.86
C LEU A 146 -7.75 2.77 12.27
N PRO A 147 -9.03 3.15 12.36
CA PRO A 147 -9.54 4.40 11.74
C PRO A 147 -9.16 5.64 12.56
N THR A 148 -7.87 5.92 12.66
CA THR A 148 -7.33 7.05 13.41
C THR A 148 -6.89 8.20 12.52
N GLY A 149 -6.93 8.01 11.21
CA GLY A 149 -6.43 8.98 10.24
C GLY A 149 -7.42 10.08 9.89
N ALA A 150 -6.93 11.05 9.14
CA ALA A 150 -7.71 12.21 8.70
C ALA A 150 -8.77 11.76 7.69
N TYR A 151 -10.01 11.72 8.15
CA TYR A 151 -11.18 11.40 7.33
C TYR A 151 -12.22 12.52 7.45
N ASP A 152 -12.73 12.96 6.31
CA ASP A 152 -13.80 13.96 6.24
C ASP A 152 -14.73 13.54 5.10
N LYS A 153 -15.98 13.27 5.44
CA LYS A 153 -17.01 12.82 4.48
C LYS A 153 -17.25 13.80 3.33
N THR A 154 -16.95 15.09 3.53
CA THR A 154 -17.12 16.12 2.49
C THR A 154 -15.96 16.10 1.47
N ARG A 155 -14.94 15.29 1.70
CA ARG A 155 -13.81 15.16 0.79
C ARG A 155 -13.95 13.89 -0.04
N VAL A 156 -13.66 14.04 -1.33
CA VAL A 156 -13.74 12.92 -2.27
C VAL A 156 -12.57 11.95 -2.05
N VAL A 157 -11.40 12.48 -1.69
CA VAL A 157 -10.17 11.68 -1.50
C VAL A 157 -9.65 11.89 -0.08
N ASN A 158 -9.52 10.82 0.68
CA ASN A 158 -9.12 10.86 2.08
C ASN A 158 -7.88 10.00 2.34
N LEU A 159 -7.02 10.42 3.28
CA LEU A 159 -5.89 9.63 3.78
C LEU A 159 -6.36 8.54 4.75
N GLY A 160 -7.31 8.86 5.62
CA GLY A 160 -7.94 7.89 6.52
C GLY A 160 -9.19 7.31 5.90
N ASN A 161 -9.61 6.14 6.36
CA ASN A 161 -10.73 5.40 5.74
C ASN A 161 -11.99 5.27 6.62
N UNK A 162 -11.86 5.50 7.97
CA UNK A 162 -12.87 5.45 8.73
C UNK A 162 -13.34 4.20 8.98
N ARG A 163 -12.53 3.29 8.84
CA ARG A 163 -12.98 1.89 9.08
C ARG A 163 -11.78 1.02 9.45
N VAL A 164 -12.05 -0.10 10.11
CA VAL A 164 -11.03 -1.09 10.44
C VAL A 164 -10.77 -1.95 9.19
N ALA A 165 -9.48 -2.30 8.98
CA ALA A 165 -9.13 -3.37 8.05
C ALA A 165 -8.23 -4.38 8.76
N LEU A 166 -8.41 -5.66 8.42
CA LEU A 166 -7.57 -6.76 8.90
C LEU A 166 -6.94 -7.43 7.67
N ASP A 167 -5.64 -7.70 7.77
CA ASP A 167 -4.86 -8.16 6.62
C ASP A 167 -3.94 -9.31 7.08
N PRO A 168 -4.45 -10.55 7.12
CA PRO A 168 -3.59 -11.72 7.29
C PRO A 168 -2.73 -11.95 6.05
N GLN A 169 -1.43 -12.12 6.27
CA GLN A 169 -0.42 -12.23 5.23
C GLN A 169 0.50 -13.42 5.51
N ILE A 170 0.88 -14.15 4.47
CA ILE A 170 1.95 -15.14 4.52
C ILE A 170 3.09 -14.69 3.62
N ALA A 171 4.31 -14.96 4.03
CA ALA A 171 5.49 -14.55 3.27
C ALA A 171 6.59 -15.61 3.35
N LEU A 172 7.25 -15.80 2.23
CA LEU A 172 8.40 -16.70 2.10
C LEU A 172 9.57 -15.91 1.51
N SER A 173 10.73 -15.98 2.15
CA SER A 173 11.99 -15.53 1.56
C SER A 173 12.91 -16.73 1.45
N GLN A 174 13.44 -16.98 0.24
CA GLN A 174 14.26 -18.14 -0.05
C GLN A 174 15.56 -17.73 -0.76
N GLY A 175 16.69 -18.02 -0.14
CA GLY A 175 18.01 -17.86 -0.77
C GLY A 175 18.24 -18.90 -1.87
N ILE A 176 18.90 -18.49 -2.95
CA ILE A 176 19.28 -19.33 -4.08
C ILE A 176 20.77 -19.13 -4.32
N GLY A 177 21.55 -20.06 -3.78
CA GLY A 177 23.00 -19.91 -3.75
C GLY A 177 23.44 -18.72 -2.92
N LYS A 178 24.53 -18.07 -3.29
CA LYS A 178 25.14 -17.00 -2.48
C LYS A 178 24.68 -15.59 -2.88
N LYS A 179 24.12 -15.43 -4.07
CA LYS A 179 23.89 -14.09 -4.65
C LYS A 179 22.43 -13.76 -4.91
N TRP A 180 21.55 -14.75 -4.97
CA TRP A 180 20.16 -14.55 -5.34
C TRP A 180 19.22 -14.93 -4.20
N SER A 181 18.07 -14.33 -4.17
CA SER A 181 16.94 -14.79 -3.36
C SER A 181 15.62 -14.40 -4.02
N VAL A 182 14.56 -15.09 -3.62
CA VAL A 182 13.20 -14.81 -4.08
C VAL A 182 12.35 -14.56 -2.83
N ASP A 183 11.53 -13.53 -2.88
CA ASP A 183 10.51 -13.27 -1.85
C ASP A 183 9.14 -13.40 -2.50
N LEU A 184 8.22 -14.07 -1.81
CA LEU A 184 6.82 -14.25 -2.24
C LEU A 184 5.92 -13.92 -1.06
N THR A 185 4.87 -13.14 -1.32
CA THR A 185 3.84 -12.85 -0.31
C THR A 185 2.45 -12.98 -0.90
N ALA A 186 1.52 -13.36 -0.05
CA ALA A 186 0.09 -13.38 -0.39
C ALA A 186 -0.69 -12.95 0.84
N ASP A 187 -1.67 -12.08 0.62
CA ASP A 187 -2.52 -11.59 1.70
C ASP A 187 -3.96 -11.36 1.24
N LEU A 188 -4.85 -11.27 2.21
CA LEU A 188 -6.28 -11.11 1.95
C LEU A 188 -6.84 -10.08 2.93
N ILE A 189 -7.15 -8.90 2.41
CA ILE A 189 -7.55 -7.76 3.23
C ILE A 189 -9.06 -7.74 3.39
N PHE A 190 -9.53 -7.69 4.64
CA PHE A 190 -10.94 -7.60 5.02
C PHE A 190 -11.22 -6.22 5.58
N TYR A 191 -12.41 -5.68 5.31
CA TYR A 191 -12.78 -4.32 5.69
C TYR A 191 -14.09 -4.31 6.48
N SER A 192 -14.13 -3.55 7.56
CA SER A 192 -15.41 -3.18 8.17
C SER A 192 -16.10 -2.12 7.29
N ALA A 193 -17.37 -1.88 7.53
CA ALA A 193 -18.09 -0.82 6.81
C ALA A 193 -17.72 0.56 7.38
N ASN A 194 -17.70 1.57 6.50
CA ASN A 194 -17.70 2.98 6.89
C ASN A 194 -19.16 3.46 6.84
N THR A 195 -19.73 3.83 7.98
CA THR A 195 -21.13 4.24 8.09
C THR A 195 -21.34 5.75 7.97
N GLU A 196 -20.27 6.50 7.75
CA GLU A 196 -20.30 7.96 7.57
C GLU A 196 -19.92 8.38 6.16
N ALA A 197 -20.02 7.46 5.19
CA ALA A 197 -19.62 7.74 3.82
C ALA A 197 -20.66 8.60 3.07
N GLY A 198 -20.32 8.97 1.84
CA GLY A 198 -21.13 9.84 1.00
C GLY A 198 -20.95 11.31 1.36
N LEU A 199 -21.00 12.19 0.35
CA LEU A 199 -20.68 13.62 0.53
C LEU A 199 -21.65 14.34 1.51
N SER A 200 -22.85 13.81 1.69
CA SER A 200 -23.78 14.31 2.70
C SER A 200 -23.68 13.56 4.03
N GLY A 201 -22.91 12.48 4.07
CA GLY A 201 -22.74 11.62 5.26
C GLY A 201 -23.91 10.68 5.48
N GLY A 202 -23.67 9.70 6.33
CA GLY A 202 -24.71 8.75 6.75
C GLY A 202 -24.97 7.60 5.78
N GLN A 203 -24.22 7.52 4.67
CA GLN A 203 -24.30 6.36 3.80
C GLN A 203 -23.33 5.27 4.26
N ARG A 204 -23.69 4.03 4.02
CA ARG A 204 -22.87 2.88 4.38
C ARG A 204 -22.01 2.44 3.19
N LEU A 205 -20.70 2.64 3.32
CA LEU A 205 -19.73 2.13 2.35
C LEU A 205 -19.25 0.76 2.82
N SER A 206 -19.49 -0.24 2.02
CA SER A 206 -18.93 -1.59 2.22
C SER A 206 -17.92 -1.89 1.10
N GLN A 207 -16.98 -2.78 1.39
CA GLN A 207 -15.97 -3.19 0.43
C GLN A 207 -15.73 -4.69 0.57
N SER A 208 -15.72 -5.40 -0.54
CA SER A 208 -15.36 -6.82 -0.55
C SER A 208 -13.86 -6.97 -0.26
N GLU A 209 -13.47 -8.16 0.12
CA GLU A 209 -12.07 -8.48 0.37
C GLU A 209 -11.18 -8.16 -0.84
N THR A 210 -9.94 -7.80 -0.56
CA THR A 210 -8.92 -7.56 -1.57
C THR A 210 -7.81 -8.59 -1.41
N MET A 211 -7.49 -9.29 -2.47
CA MET A 211 -6.35 -10.21 -2.53
C MET A 211 -5.13 -9.44 -3.03
N GLN A 212 -4.00 -9.64 -2.36
CA GLN A 212 -2.71 -9.07 -2.78
C GLN A 212 -1.69 -10.20 -2.94
N PHE A 213 -0.86 -10.07 -3.93
CA PHE A 213 0.27 -10.96 -4.19
C PHE A 213 1.48 -10.12 -4.55
N GLN A 214 2.64 -10.44 -3.95
CA GLN A 214 3.89 -9.75 -4.27
C GLN A 214 5.01 -10.76 -4.48
N ALA A 215 5.93 -10.45 -5.37
CA ALA A 215 7.10 -11.27 -5.65
C ALA A 215 8.30 -10.37 -5.93
N PHE A 216 9.46 -10.74 -5.39
CA PHE A 216 10.73 -10.08 -5.73
C PHE A 216 11.78 -11.12 -6.09
N LEU A 217 12.58 -10.79 -7.08
CA LEU A 217 13.84 -11.45 -7.37
C LEU A 217 14.96 -10.51 -6.95
N ASN A 218 15.77 -10.93 -6.01
CA ASN A 218 16.83 -10.10 -5.41
C ASN A 218 18.19 -10.60 -5.84
N ARG A 219 19.09 -9.68 -6.17
CA ARG A 219 20.48 -9.99 -6.46
C ARG A 219 21.40 -9.18 -5.55
N LYS A 220 22.24 -9.88 -4.80
CA LYS A 220 23.26 -9.31 -3.92
C LYS A 220 24.56 -9.10 -4.71
N PHE A 221 25.11 -7.91 -4.59
CA PHE A 221 26.37 -7.50 -5.22
C PHE A 221 27.42 -7.27 -4.13
N ALA A 222 28.62 -6.92 -4.55
CA ALA A 222 29.72 -6.59 -3.65
C ALA A 222 29.33 -5.38 -2.75
N HIS A 223 29.98 -5.32 -1.59
CA HIS A 223 29.84 -4.23 -0.62
C HIS A 223 28.41 -4.00 -0.11
N GLY A 224 27.61 -5.08 -0.03
CA GLY A 224 26.29 -5.04 0.59
C GLY A 224 25.20 -4.36 -0.24
N PHE A 225 25.42 -4.14 -1.53
CA PHE A 225 24.41 -3.58 -2.42
C PHE A 225 23.49 -4.70 -2.91
N THR A 226 22.18 -4.44 -2.90
CA THR A 226 21.16 -5.37 -3.43
C THR A 226 20.31 -4.63 -4.45
N LEU A 227 20.06 -5.28 -5.57
CA LEU A 227 19.11 -4.82 -6.58
C LEU A 227 17.98 -5.83 -6.66
N SER A 228 16.73 -5.36 -6.68
CA SER A 228 15.55 -6.22 -6.66
C SER A 228 14.58 -5.78 -7.76
N ALA A 229 14.07 -6.75 -8.50
CA ALA A 229 12.97 -6.55 -9.44
C ALA A 229 11.73 -7.19 -8.83
N GLY A 230 10.64 -6.43 -8.80
CA GLY A 230 9.41 -6.85 -8.12
C GLY A 230 8.16 -6.71 -8.95
N TYR A 231 7.18 -7.47 -8.55
CA TYR A 231 5.82 -7.42 -9.07
C TYR A 231 4.85 -7.44 -7.90
N GLN A 232 3.77 -6.67 -8.05
CA GLN A 232 2.63 -6.69 -7.13
C GLN A 232 1.35 -6.75 -7.95
N GLY A 233 0.41 -7.57 -7.50
CA GLY A 233 -0.93 -7.62 -8.08
C GLY A 233 -1.97 -7.48 -6.98
N MET A 234 -2.97 -6.63 -7.20
CA MET A 234 -4.11 -6.49 -6.28
C MET A 234 -5.41 -6.74 -7.03
N ARG A 235 -6.30 -7.52 -6.42
CA ARG A 235 -7.57 -7.91 -7.04
C ARG A 235 -8.69 -7.95 -5.99
N GLY A 236 -9.84 -7.35 -6.33
CA GLY A 236 -11.02 -7.37 -5.46
C GLY A 236 -11.43 -6.00 -5.01
N GLY A 237 -11.76 -5.86 -3.74
CA GLY A 237 -12.06 -4.56 -3.13
C GLY A 237 -13.21 -3.80 -3.77
N LYS A 238 -14.22 -4.52 -4.31
CA LYS A 238 -15.40 -3.87 -4.90
C LYS A 238 -16.15 -3.11 -3.84
N GLN A 239 -16.47 -1.85 -4.12
CA GLN A 239 -17.15 -0.99 -3.19
C GLN A 239 -18.64 -0.86 -3.51
N ARG A 240 -19.44 -0.81 -2.45
CA ARG A 240 -20.89 -0.55 -2.54
C ARG A 240 -21.25 0.55 -1.55
N LEU A 241 -22.03 1.50 -2.04
CA LEU A 241 -22.61 2.57 -1.22
C LEU A 241 -24.08 2.27 -1.04
N ASP A 242 -24.52 2.04 0.21
CA ASP A 242 -25.88 1.58 0.54
C ASP A 242 -26.30 0.34 -0.29
N GLY A 243 -25.34 -0.59 -0.50
CA GLY A 243 -25.57 -1.82 -1.22
C GLY A 243 -25.45 -1.73 -2.75
N VAL A 244 -25.34 -0.51 -3.31
CA VAL A 244 -25.23 -0.29 -4.74
C VAL A 244 -23.75 -0.17 -5.14
N ASP A 245 -23.33 -0.95 -6.13
CA ASP A 245 -21.94 -0.91 -6.66
C ASP A 245 -21.64 0.51 -7.16
N ASN A 246 -20.61 1.16 -6.61
CA ASN A 246 -20.22 2.52 -6.98
C ASN A 246 -19.14 2.55 -8.08
N GLY A 247 -18.73 1.38 -8.60
CA GLY A 247 -17.74 1.27 -9.66
C GLY A 247 -16.28 1.26 -9.17
N ASN A 248 -16.02 1.54 -7.90
CA ASN A 248 -14.65 1.54 -7.36
C ASN A 248 -14.24 0.13 -6.95
N ARG A 249 -12.99 -0.18 -7.20
CA ARG A 249 -12.40 -1.46 -6.78
C ARG A 249 -10.88 -1.35 -6.69
N THR A 250 -10.27 -2.32 -6.05
CA THR A 250 -8.81 -2.44 -5.99
C THR A 250 -8.37 -3.48 -7.02
N HIS A 251 -7.91 -3.01 -8.17
CA HIS A 251 -7.47 -3.88 -9.25
C HIS A 251 -6.33 -3.19 -10.01
N PHE A 252 -5.12 -3.69 -9.85
CA PHE A 252 -3.96 -3.22 -10.61
C PHE A 252 -2.84 -4.25 -10.54
N ASP A 253 -1.93 -4.13 -11.47
CA ASP A 253 -0.60 -4.73 -11.44
C ASP A 253 0.43 -3.62 -11.27
N GLU A 254 1.55 -3.92 -10.63
CA GLU A 254 2.63 -2.94 -10.42
C GLU A 254 3.98 -3.60 -10.62
N ALA A 255 4.83 -2.94 -11.39
CA ALA A 255 6.25 -3.30 -11.54
C ALA A 255 7.07 -2.43 -10.60
N ARG A 256 8.04 -3.04 -9.90
CA ARG A 256 8.85 -2.39 -8.87
C ARG A 256 10.33 -2.66 -9.13
N LEU A 257 11.17 -1.64 -9.01
CA LEU A 257 12.63 -1.77 -9.10
C LEU A 257 13.21 -1.11 -7.86
N VAL A 258 13.96 -1.89 -7.08
CA VAL A 258 14.43 -1.47 -5.76
C VAL A 258 15.94 -1.66 -5.66
N ALA A 259 16.61 -0.66 -5.10
CA ALA A 259 18.04 -0.73 -4.77
C ALA A 259 18.22 -0.46 -3.27
N SER A 260 19.00 -1.27 -2.59
CA SER A 260 19.24 -1.08 -1.16
C SER A 260 20.69 -1.38 -0.79
N LYS A 261 21.12 -0.75 0.32
CA LYS A 261 22.48 -0.95 0.83
C LYS A 261 22.56 -0.59 2.30
N PHE A 262 23.24 -1.46 3.10
CA PHE A 262 23.67 -1.10 4.43
C PHE A 262 24.89 -0.20 4.31
N ILE A 263 24.77 1.07 4.70
CA ILE A 263 25.86 2.05 4.67
C ILE A 263 26.70 1.99 5.94
N THR A 264 26.11 1.49 7.02
CA THR A 264 26.79 1.05 8.24
C THR A 264 26.15 -0.26 8.70
N PRO A 265 26.71 -0.97 9.70
CA PRO A 265 26.02 -2.16 10.22
C PRO A 265 24.62 -1.92 10.79
N ARG A 266 24.28 -0.66 11.08
CA ARG A 266 22.99 -0.29 11.69
C ARG A 266 22.10 0.53 10.79
N VAL A 267 22.59 1.04 9.64
CA VAL A 267 21.82 1.96 8.78
C VAL A 267 21.73 1.38 7.38
N GLN A 268 20.51 1.15 6.91
CA GLN A 268 20.25 0.78 5.51
C GLN A 268 19.52 1.93 4.82
N LEU A 269 19.92 2.22 3.61
CA LEU A 269 19.19 3.09 2.69
C LEU A 269 18.60 2.24 1.57
N MET A 270 17.41 2.63 1.12
CA MET A 270 16.71 1.96 0.02
C MET A 270 16.02 3.02 -0.83
N GLY A 271 16.03 2.80 -2.13
CA GLY A 271 15.25 3.58 -3.08
C GLY A 271 14.48 2.65 -4.00
N GLU A 272 13.27 3.06 -4.37
CA GLU A 272 12.40 2.30 -5.26
C GLU A 272 11.79 3.23 -6.29
N VAL A 273 11.58 2.72 -7.50
CA VAL A 273 10.69 3.30 -8.50
C VAL A 273 9.67 2.23 -8.88
N ASN A 274 8.42 2.66 -9.10
CA ASN A 274 7.34 1.72 -9.45
C ASN A 274 6.34 2.36 -10.41
N HIS A 275 5.58 1.51 -11.08
CA HIS A 275 4.61 1.91 -12.11
C HIS A 275 3.46 0.91 -12.13
N GLN A 276 2.23 1.41 -12.12
CA GLN A 276 1.03 0.57 -12.21
C GLN A 276 0.57 0.37 -13.65
N PHE A 277 0.01 -0.78 -13.89
CA PHE A 277 -0.63 -1.14 -15.17
C PHE A 277 -1.84 -2.04 -14.90
N ASP A 278 -2.67 -2.26 -15.93
CA ASP A 278 -3.96 -2.98 -15.82
C ASP A 278 -4.82 -2.50 -14.65
N VAL A 279 -4.88 -1.18 -14.45
CA VAL A 279 -5.70 -0.59 -13.38
C VAL A 279 -7.17 -0.60 -13.78
N ARG A 280 -8.07 -0.87 -12.81
CA ARG A 280 -9.53 -0.78 -13.01
C ARG A 280 -10.20 -0.32 -11.72
N GLY A 281 -11.14 0.61 -11.86
CA GLY A 281 -11.96 1.12 -10.76
C GLY A 281 -11.24 2.10 -9.85
N GLY A 282 -10.21 2.81 -10.37
CA GLY A 282 -9.45 3.77 -9.56
C GLY A 282 -8.51 4.64 -10.35
N PHE A 283 -7.80 5.50 -9.63
CA PHE A 283 -6.70 6.26 -10.21
C PHE A 283 -5.54 5.33 -10.52
N SER A 284 -4.92 5.55 -11.69
CA SER A 284 -3.78 4.76 -12.16
C SER A 284 -2.49 5.53 -11.92
N GLN A 285 -1.57 4.92 -11.17
CA GLN A 285 -0.28 5.52 -10.87
C GLN A 285 0.66 5.42 -12.07
N ASN A 286 1.05 6.57 -12.56
CA ASN A 286 2.04 6.67 -13.64
C ASN A 286 3.45 6.41 -13.12
N VAL A 287 3.81 7.05 -12.00
CA VAL A 287 5.12 6.84 -11.39
C VAL A 287 5.01 6.97 -9.88
N GLY A 288 5.70 6.06 -9.19
CA GLY A 288 5.94 6.16 -7.76
C GLY A 288 7.44 6.12 -7.48
N VAL A 289 7.87 6.89 -6.49
CA VAL A 289 9.25 6.90 -6.00
C VAL A 289 9.18 6.80 -4.48
N LEU A 290 9.97 5.89 -3.92
CA LEU A 290 10.03 5.70 -2.48
C LEU A 290 11.49 5.69 -2.02
N VAL A 291 11.77 6.36 -0.91
CA VAL A 291 13.05 6.28 -0.20
C VAL A 291 12.77 5.77 1.21
N ARG A 292 13.57 4.82 1.67
CA ARG A 292 13.45 4.28 3.03
C ARG A 292 14.80 4.31 3.72
N THR A 293 14.79 4.75 4.97
CA THR A 293 15.91 4.60 5.89
C THR A 293 15.53 3.60 6.97
N LEU A 294 16.42 2.67 7.28
CA LEU A 294 16.24 1.72 8.37
C LEU A 294 17.40 1.91 9.36
N TYR A 295 17.06 1.93 10.66
CA TYR A 295 18.05 2.03 11.75
C TYR A 295 17.84 0.88 12.74
N VAL A 296 18.91 0.16 13.04
CA VAL A 296 18.93 -0.94 14.03
C VAL A 296 19.51 -0.41 15.35
N PHE A 297 18.72 -0.49 16.43
CA PHE A 297 19.15 -0.05 17.76
C PHE A 297 20.11 -1.05 18.42
#